data_2feca4df18829a4d8dabca4f4d8559de
#
_entry.id   2feca4df18829a4d8dabca4f4d8559de
#
_cell.length_a   1.000
_cell.length_b   1.000
_cell.length_c   1.000
_cell.angle_alpha   90.00
_cell.angle_beta   90.00
_cell.angle_gamma   90.00
#
_symmetry.space_group_name_H-M   'P 1'
#
loop_
_entity.id
_entity.type
_entity.pdbx_description
1 polymer ?
#
loop_
_entity_poly.entity_id
_entity_poly.type
_entity_poly.pdbx_seq_one_letter_code
_entity_poly.pdbx_strand_id
1 'polypeptide(L)'
;MHNAPYGDTAHFGIPGGIHMLHRRRLAMLAAVPLLVGSALTACSGNDDAAAKKAPAGDPVAKFVRTAPGMAAPSAAELGPHEDEATGLTITPGVETLTVTGAKKSAAVALENSDGQVILTLLADDEGQAHFAYIPDKPLTVQSGEGDLPTIDGDVLFPGIYRVRFGGKTSADVRVLGVDEVAGDDFYAKQKLGDGFGYVTMRDGVTLSVDVSLPGPIEDGPYPTVVEYSGYSPSKPDEPQPGSMIAGLLGFATVGVNMRGTGCSGGVFEVFNPAQQADGYDAIEAIAAQSWVKGNKVGMVGLSYAGIAQLYVASTRPPHLAAIAPQSVIDDPWREQWPGGVYNGGFTKQWLEERTRQAEAGGQSWDGERIAKGDKTCGANQLIRSQNLDFGKFGKALVNFPPSAAARFLQLLVPRIEVPTFLTGGYQDEQTGGRFPYLFNKFDPDTFHRFKLYNGHHPDGYSPMLITDWYEFLSFYVAGEIPNIADGIRQASGSVFEENFGIDQNFGENRFADHLPDDFEGAKAAYDAESPVQVLVESGADTNPVGTTGERVRWDFD
;
A
#
# COMPACT_ATOMS: atom_id res chain seq x y z
N MET A 1 -21.79 -43.79 -12.16
CA MET A 1 -20.72 -44.79 -12.18
C MET A 1 -19.74 -44.37 -13.27
N HIS A 2 -18.68 -43.75 -12.93
CA HIS A 2 -17.34 -43.87 -13.42
C HIS A 2 -16.49 -42.77 -12.80
N ASN A 3 -15.68 -43.17 -11.83
CA ASN A 3 -14.63 -42.38 -11.25
C ASN A 3 -13.58 -42.05 -12.31
N ALA A 4 -13.24 -40.78 -12.47
CA ALA A 4 -11.97 -40.36 -13.02
C ALA A 4 -11.19 -39.60 -11.96
N PRO A 5 -9.90 -39.85 -11.76
CA PRO A 5 -9.11 -39.27 -10.69
C PRO A 5 -8.74 -37.84 -11.05
N TYR A 6 -8.97 -36.92 -10.12
CA TYR A 6 -8.37 -35.60 -10.13
C TYR A 6 -6.87 -35.77 -9.87
N GLY A 7 -6.11 -35.61 -10.93
CA GLY A 7 -4.67 -35.50 -10.90
C GLY A 7 -4.23 -34.06 -10.75
N ASP A 8 -3.33 -33.88 -9.81
CA ASP A 8 -2.30 -32.87 -9.67
C ASP A 8 -2.64 -31.37 -9.74
N THR A 9 -2.54 -30.80 -8.56
CA THR A 9 -2.16 -29.44 -8.17
C THR A 9 -1.51 -28.64 -9.28
N ALA A 10 -2.27 -27.79 -9.93
CA ALA A 10 -1.72 -26.67 -10.67
C ALA A 10 -1.13 -25.67 -9.64
N HIS A 11 0.17 -25.62 -9.55
CA HIS A 11 0.91 -24.51 -8.99
C HIS A 11 0.62 -23.28 -9.86
N PHE A 12 -0.34 -22.47 -9.47
CA PHE A 12 -0.41 -21.09 -9.92
C PHE A 12 0.64 -20.27 -9.15
N GLY A 13 1.90 -20.53 -9.45
CA GLY A 13 2.93 -19.54 -9.27
C GLY A 13 2.67 -18.45 -10.29
N ILE A 14 2.75 -17.21 -9.90
CA ILE A 14 3.03 -16.11 -10.84
C ILE A 14 4.20 -16.59 -11.68
N PRO A 15 4.10 -16.65 -13.01
CA PRO A 15 5.18 -17.17 -13.81
C PRO A 15 6.46 -16.43 -13.44
N GLY A 16 7.49 -17.15 -13.01
CA GLY A 16 8.81 -16.62 -12.74
C GLY A 16 9.47 -16.16 -14.05
N GLY A 17 8.94 -15.10 -14.64
CA GLY A 17 9.40 -14.51 -15.89
C GLY A 17 10.32 -13.32 -15.76
N ILE A 18 10.62 -12.88 -14.53
CA ILE A 18 11.35 -11.63 -14.30
C ILE A 18 12.88 -11.77 -14.48
N HIS A 19 13.42 -12.97 -14.46
CA HIS A 19 14.86 -13.16 -14.65
C HIS A 19 15.39 -12.85 -16.07
N MET A 20 14.54 -12.65 -17.08
CA MET A 20 14.99 -12.32 -18.45
C MET A 20 15.05 -10.83 -18.76
N LEU A 21 14.41 -9.98 -18.00
CA LEU A 21 14.38 -8.52 -18.25
C LEU A 21 15.75 -7.83 -18.08
N HIS A 22 16.60 -8.35 -17.20
CA HIS A 22 17.92 -7.74 -16.90
C HIS A 22 18.89 -7.72 -18.11
N ARG A 23 18.76 -8.60 -19.07
CA ARG A 23 19.64 -8.62 -20.26
C ARG A 23 19.12 -7.83 -21.46
N ARG A 24 17.82 -7.50 -21.50
CA ARG A 24 17.23 -6.81 -22.67
C ARG A 24 16.94 -5.31 -22.44
N ARG A 25 16.92 -4.82 -21.20
CA ARG A 25 16.82 -3.36 -20.92
C ARG A 25 17.90 -2.53 -21.63
N LEU A 26 19.10 -3.10 -21.84
CA LEU A 26 20.18 -2.46 -22.59
C LEU A 26 19.94 -2.37 -24.12
N ALA A 27 19.03 -3.15 -24.67
CA ALA A 27 18.77 -3.16 -26.10
C ALA A 27 17.68 -2.18 -26.55
N MET A 28 16.71 -1.83 -25.69
CA MET A 28 15.66 -0.87 -26.05
C MET A 28 16.11 0.60 -25.94
N LEU A 29 17.09 0.91 -25.09
CA LEU A 29 17.71 2.24 -24.99
C LEU A 29 18.63 2.58 -26.19
N ALA A 30 18.94 1.60 -27.04
CA ALA A 30 19.83 1.80 -28.19
C ALA A 30 19.12 2.27 -29.48
N ALA A 31 17.80 2.44 -29.48
CA ALA A 31 17.03 2.77 -30.69
C ALA A 31 16.58 4.25 -30.79
N VAL A 32 17.01 5.11 -29.89
CA VAL A 32 16.79 6.56 -30.04
C VAL A 32 18.11 7.22 -30.39
N PRO A 33 18.27 7.84 -31.57
CA PRO A 33 19.52 8.50 -31.93
C PRO A 33 19.69 9.79 -31.14
N LEU A 34 20.60 9.78 -30.18
CA LEU A 34 21.13 10.99 -29.55
C LEU A 34 22.12 11.67 -30.50
N LEU A 35 21.77 12.85 -30.96
CA LEU A 35 22.68 13.84 -31.44
C LEU A 35 22.95 14.81 -30.29
N VAL A 36 24.09 14.68 -29.61
CA VAL A 36 24.92 15.79 -29.13
C VAL A 36 26.28 15.22 -28.67
N GLY A 37 27.31 15.95 -28.99
CA GLY A 37 28.70 15.54 -29.06
C GLY A 37 29.42 15.40 -27.70
N SER A 38 30.52 14.75 -27.88
CA SER A 38 31.55 14.30 -26.97
C SER A 38 32.19 15.36 -26.07
N ALA A 39 32.44 14.99 -24.82
CA ALA A 39 33.72 15.29 -24.15
C ALA A 39 33.98 14.23 -23.06
N LEU A 40 34.94 13.36 -23.33
CA LEU A 40 35.55 12.44 -22.38
C LEU A 40 36.50 13.18 -21.44
N THR A 41 36.37 13.00 -20.15
CA THR A 41 37.55 13.01 -19.26
C THR A 41 37.35 11.99 -18.14
N ALA A 42 38.22 11.00 -18.14
CA ALA A 42 38.33 10.00 -17.08
C ALA A 42 38.96 10.61 -15.83
N CYS A 43 38.43 10.30 -14.68
CA CYS A 43 39.22 10.28 -13.43
C CYS A 43 38.75 9.10 -12.56
N SER A 44 39.65 8.17 -12.39
CA SER A 44 39.62 7.11 -11.39
C SER A 44 39.74 7.70 -10.00
N GLY A 45 38.87 7.30 -9.10
CA GLY A 45 38.98 7.58 -7.67
C GLY A 45 38.23 6.53 -6.90
N ASN A 46 38.99 5.60 -6.32
CA ASN A 46 38.51 4.76 -5.21
C ASN A 46 38.16 5.70 -4.05
N ASP A 47 36.93 5.68 -3.61
CA ASP A 47 36.58 6.11 -2.26
C ASP A 47 35.60 5.12 -1.64
N ASP A 48 36.11 4.45 -0.63
CA ASP A 48 35.33 3.69 0.35
C ASP A 48 34.27 4.62 0.97
N ALA A 49 33.06 4.57 0.46
CA ALA A 49 31.92 5.22 1.10
C ALA A 49 31.53 4.40 2.34
N ALA A 50 32.16 4.73 3.46
CA ALA A 50 31.70 4.34 4.78
C ALA A 50 30.22 4.72 4.91
N ALA A 51 29.37 3.72 5.12
CA ALA A 51 27.96 3.88 5.40
C ALA A 51 27.78 4.97 6.47
N LYS A 52 27.28 6.14 6.08
CA LYS A 52 26.94 7.20 7.00
C LYS A 52 25.86 6.65 7.94
N LYS A 53 26.26 6.50 9.21
CA LYS A 53 25.38 6.25 10.33
C LYS A 53 24.19 7.19 10.22
N ALA A 54 22.96 6.66 10.17
CA ALA A 54 21.77 7.48 10.31
C ALA A 54 21.95 8.35 11.56
N PRO A 55 21.67 9.65 11.51
CA PRO A 55 21.84 10.49 12.67
C PRO A 55 20.90 9.98 13.77
N ALA A 56 21.49 9.44 14.84
CA ALA A 56 20.83 9.28 16.11
C ALA A 56 20.61 10.69 16.67
N GLY A 57 19.44 11.24 16.44
CA GLY A 57 19.10 12.59 16.85
C GLY A 57 17.67 12.86 16.41
N ASP A 58 16.85 12.52 17.29
CA ASP A 58 15.47 12.78 17.52
C ASP A 58 14.96 14.11 16.91
N PRO A 59 14.21 14.10 15.80
CA PRO A 59 13.36 15.21 15.49
C PRO A 59 12.02 14.97 16.18
N VAL A 60 11.81 15.65 17.32
CA VAL A 60 10.49 15.73 17.95
C VAL A 60 9.47 16.05 16.87
N ALA A 61 8.68 15.06 16.49
CA ALA A 61 7.58 15.25 15.57
C ALA A 61 6.60 16.23 16.23
N LYS A 62 6.42 17.41 15.63
CA LYS A 62 5.44 18.35 16.10
C LYS A 62 4.10 17.93 15.53
N PHE A 63 3.27 17.30 16.32
CA PHE A 63 1.95 16.87 15.90
C PHE A 63 1.04 18.09 15.62
N VAL A 64 0.39 18.06 14.46
CA VAL A 64 -0.57 19.10 14.02
C VAL A 64 -2.01 18.71 14.28
N ARG A 65 -2.27 17.41 14.44
CA ARG A 65 -3.54 16.87 14.95
C ARG A 65 -3.25 15.95 16.13
N THR A 66 -3.97 16.12 17.21
CA THR A 66 -3.86 15.32 18.44
C THR A 66 -5.24 14.79 18.83
N ALA A 67 -5.28 13.77 19.67
CA ALA A 67 -6.52 13.27 20.24
C ALA A 67 -7.25 14.38 21.02
N PRO A 68 -8.58 14.42 20.99
CA PRO A 68 -9.37 15.41 21.73
C PRO A 68 -8.98 15.45 23.22
N GLY A 69 -8.63 16.63 23.71
CA GLY A 69 -8.23 16.84 25.10
C GLY A 69 -6.81 16.40 25.45
N MET A 70 -6.03 15.90 24.50
CA MET A 70 -4.64 15.48 24.68
C MET A 70 -3.66 16.55 24.18
N ALA A 71 -2.52 16.70 24.87
CA ALA A 71 -1.40 17.46 24.35
C ALA A 71 -0.69 16.67 23.24
N ALA A 72 0.09 17.37 22.40
CA ALA A 72 0.98 16.69 21.47
C ALA A 72 1.95 15.77 22.24
N PRO A 73 2.22 14.54 21.75
CA PRO A 73 3.17 13.66 22.40
C PRO A 73 4.58 14.24 22.33
N SER A 74 5.34 14.03 23.37
CA SER A 74 6.79 14.30 23.37
C SER A 74 7.55 13.16 22.69
N ALA A 75 8.78 13.42 22.27
CA ALA A 75 9.66 12.38 21.73
C ALA A 75 9.89 11.22 22.72
N ALA A 76 9.98 11.53 24.01
CA ALA A 76 10.14 10.51 25.04
C ALA A 76 8.90 9.60 25.17
N GLU A 77 7.73 10.11 24.83
CA GLU A 77 6.49 9.32 24.82
C GLU A 77 6.32 8.46 23.56
N LEU A 78 7.00 8.78 22.47
CA LEU A 78 6.89 8.06 21.20
C LEU A 78 7.93 6.95 21.04
N GLY A 79 9.06 7.06 21.72
CA GLY A 79 10.17 6.11 21.63
C GLY A 79 10.07 4.96 22.63
N PRO A 80 10.93 3.93 22.47
CA PRO A 80 11.10 2.90 23.48
C PRO A 80 11.63 3.51 24.78
N HIS A 81 11.01 3.20 25.91
CA HIS A 81 11.45 3.63 27.23
C HIS A 81 11.43 2.48 28.21
N GLU A 82 12.41 2.46 29.12
CA GLU A 82 12.48 1.50 30.21
C GLU A 82 11.50 1.92 31.32
N ASP A 83 10.61 1.00 31.71
CA ASP A 83 9.71 1.18 32.84
C ASP A 83 10.35 0.64 34.11
N GLU A 84 10.65 1.51 35.08
CA GLU A 84 11.32 1.14 36.33
C GLU A 84 10.51 0.16 37.19
N ALA A 85 9.17 0.23 37.13
CA ALA A 85 8.32 -0.61 37.94
C ALA A 85 8.33 -2.05 37.47
N THR A 86 8.18 -2.29 36.17
CA THR A 86 8.11 -3.62 35.57
C THR A 86 9.47 -4.15 35.14
N GLY A 87 10.44 -3.27 34.87
CA GLY A 87 11.74 -3.60 34.29
C GLY A 87 11.64 -4.00 32.82
N LEU A 88 10.59 -3.61 32.13
CA LEU A 88 10.35 -3.87 30.71
C LEU A 88 10.64 -2.61 29.88
N THR A 89 10.99 -2.80 28.63
CA THR A 89 11.00 -1.70 27.66
C THR A 89 9.64 -1.67 26.97
N ILE A 90 9.01 -0.50 26.97
CA ILE A 90 7.68 -0.28 26.39
C ILE A 90 7.82 0.69 25.23
N THR A 91 7.25 0.34 24.08
CA THR A 91 7.26 1.17 22.86
C THR A 91 5.82 1.37 22.39
N PRO A 92 5.24 2.57 22.55
CA PRO A 92 3.94 2.89 21.97
C PRO A 92 4.07 3.08 20.46
N GLY A 93 2.98 2.81 19.74
CA GLY A 93 2.87 3.06 18.31
C GLY A 93 1.49 3.61 17.97
N VAL A 94 1.10 3.55 16.69
CA VAL A 94 -0.24 3.93 16.26
C VAL A 94 -1.20 2.76 16.53
N GLU A 95 -2.08 2.92 17.51
CA GLU A 95 -3.00 1.89 18.00
C GLU A 95 -2.31 0.57 18.32
N THR A 96 -1.04 0.63 18.65
CA THR A 96 -0.21 -0.52 19.01
C THR A 96 0.66 -0.22 20.22
N LEU A 97 1.08 -1.27 20.92
CA LEU A 97 2.05 -1.19 22.00
C LEU A 97 2.94 -2.43 21.99
N THR A 98 4.24 -2.23 21.97
CA THR A 98 5.22 -3.30 22.00
C THR A 98 5.93 -3.32 23.34
N VAL A 99 6.09 -4.50 23.91
CA VAL A 99 6.84 -4.74 25.14
C VAL A 99 8.00 -5.68 24.86
N THR A 100 9.17 -5.36 25.37
CA THR A 100 10.35 -6.24 25.30
C THR A 100 11.02 -6.40 26.66
N GLY A 101 11.89 -7.42 26.80
CA GLY A 101 12.58 -7.70 28.04
C GLY A 101 11.84 -8.64 29.01
N ALA A 102 10.70 -9.18 28.61
CA ALA A 102 10.00 -10.20 29.39
C ALA A 102 10.74 -11.55 29.32
N LYS A 103 10.42 -12.46 30.24
CA LYS A 103 10.87 -13.85 30.12
C LYS A 103 9.97 -14.58 29.13
N LYS A 104 10.55 -15.51 28.35
CA LYS A 104 9.79 -16.43 27.49
C LYS A 104 8.56 -16.99 28.21
N SER A 105 7.42 -16.99 27.54
CA SER A 105 6.12 -17.47 28.00
C SER A 105 5.58 -16.78 29.26
N ALA A 106 6.18 -15.66 29.68
CA ALA A 106 5.62 -14.86 30.76
C ALA A 106 4.38 -14.11 30.27
N ALA A 107 3.37 -14.04 31.12
CA ALA A 107 2.16 -13.28 30.83
C ALA A 107 2.43 -11.77 30.95
N VAL A 108 2.14 -11.05 29.88
CA VAL A 108 2.14 -9.58 29.81
C VAL A 108 0.71 -9.14 29.59
N ALA A 109 0.13 -8.36 30.48
CA ALA A 109 -1.23 -7.89 30.37
C ALA A 109 -1.25 -6.38 30.06
N LEU A 110 -2.18 -5.96 29.20
CA LEU A 110 -2.47 -4.57 28.89
C LEU A 110 -3.72 -4.14 29.66
N GLU A 111 -3.63 -3.03 30.38
CA GLU A 111 -4.74 -2.40 31.09
C GLU A 111 -5.10 -1.06 30.43
N ASN A 112 -6.38 -0.74 30.38
CA ASN A 112 -6.86 0.58 29.98
C ASN A 112 -6.75 1.59 31.13
N SER A 113 -7.16 2.83 30.87
CA SER A 113 -7.17 3.93 31.87
C SER A 113 -8.01 3.62 33.10
N ASP A 114 -9.06 2.79 32.97
CA ASP A 114 -9.92 2.38 34.08
C ASP A 114 -9.35 1.22 34.91
N GLY A 115 -8.16 0.72 34.54
CA GLY A 115 -7.51 -0.41 35.21
C GLY A 115 -8.09 -1.77 34.84
N GLN A 116 -8.86 -1.84 33.75
CA GLN A 116 -9.38 -3.10 33.24
C GLN A 116 -8.36 -3.75 32.32
N VAL A 117 -8.10 -5.04 32.50
CA VAL A 117 -7.26 -5.81 31.58
C VAL A 117 -8.02 -5.98 30.26
N ILE A 118 -7.44 -5.41 29.17
CA ILE A 118 -7.99 -5.51 27.81
C ILE A 118 -7.56 -6.83 27.17
N LEU A 119 -6.26 -7.14 27.28
CA LEU A 119 -5.66 -8.31 26.63
C LEU A 119 -4.47 -8.80 27.44
N THR A 120 -4.23 -10.10 27.40
CA THR A 120 -3.00 -10.71 27.93
C THR A 120 -2.34 -11.55 26.86
N LEU A 121 -1.06 -11.30 26.61
CA LEU A 121 -0.22 -12.06 25.71
C LEU A 121 0.85 -12.82 26.48
N LEU A 122 1.34 -13.90 25.90
CA LEU A 122 2.54 -14.58 26.38
C LEU A 122 3.73 -14.07 25.57
N ALA A 123 4.79 -13.66 26.27
CA ALA A 123 6.01 -13.25 25.61
C ALA A 123 6.63 -14.40 24.81
N ASP A 124 7.16 -14.09 23.64
CA ASP A 124 7.84 -15.04 22.75
C ASP A 124 9.21 -15.48 23.30
N ASP A 125 9.97 -16.17 22.46
CA ASP A 125 11.29 -16.68 22.79
C ASP A 125 12.31 -15.57 23.02
N GLU A 126 12.12 -14.41 22.41
CA GLU A 126 12.93 -13.20 22.53
C GLU A 126 12.46 -12.28 23.67
N GLY A 127 11.40 -12.65 24.37
CA GLY A 127 10.83 -11.86 25.46
C GLY A 127 10.00 -10.67 25.00
N GLN A 128 9.37 -10.78 23.83
CA GLN A 128 8.57 -9.73 23.22
C GLN A 128 7.08 -10.04 23.32
N ALA A 129 6.25 -9.00 23.43
CA ALA A 129 4.80 -9.06 23.29
C ALA A 129 4.31 -7.81 22.55
N HIS A 130 3.59 -7.98 21.44
CA HIS A 130 3.06 -6.90 20.64
C HIS A 130 1.52 -6.88 20.71
N PHE A 131 1.00 -5.81 21.26
CA PHE A 131 -0.42 -5.53 21.32
C PHE A 131 -0.79 -4.70 20.08
N ALA A 132 -1.48 -5.31 19.14
CA ALA A 132 -1.94 -4.65 17.94
C ALA A 132 -3.41 -4.26 18.05
N TYR A 133 -3.76 -3.12 17.48
CA TYR A 133 -5.12 -2.59 17.48
C TYR A 133 -5.75 -2.59 18.88
N ILE A 134 -5.39 -1.62 19.69
CA ILE A 134 -5.80 -1.50 21.10
C ILE A 134 -6.65 -0.24 21.34
N PRO A 135 -7.93 -0.23 20.95
CA PRO A 135 -8.83 0.88 21.25
C PRO A 135 -9.05 0.99 22.76
N ASP A 136 -9.12 2.22 23.28
CA ASP A 136 -9.36 2.47 24.71
C ASP A 136 -10.70 1.91 25.20
N LYS A 137 -11.67 1.81 24.32
CA LYS A 137 -12.98 1.21 24.59
C LYS A 137 -13.28 0.11 23.60
N PRO A 138 -13.96 -0.96 24.01
CA PRO A 138 -14.47 -1.94 23.07
C PRO A 138 -15.31 -1.24 22.00
N LEU A 139 -15.01 -1.47 20.73
CA LEU A 139 -15.83 -0.96 19.64
C LEU A 139 -17.22 -1.59 19.75
N THR A 140 -18.22 -0.79 20.07
CA THR A 140 -19.62 -1.20 19.98
C THR A 140 -20.07 -1.00 18.55
N VAL A 141 -20.19 -2.10 17.84
CA VAL A 141 -20.86 -2.11 16.54
C VAL A 141 -22.36 -1.98 16.82
N GLN A 142 -22.93 -0.80 16.58
CA GLN A 142 -24.39 -0.65 16.59
C GLN A 142 -24.92 -1.23 15.28
N SER A 143 -25.60 -2.36 15.38
CA SER A 143 -26.41 -2.86 14.26
C SER A 143 -27.70 -2.05 14.18
N GLY A 144 -27.77 -1.11 13.23
CA GLY A 144 -29.06 -0.56 12.82
C GLY A 144 -29.92 -1.61 12.11
N GLU A 145 -31.24 -1.48 12.15
CA GLU A 145 -32.14 -2.36 11.42
C GLU A 145 -31.79 -2.28 9.91
N GLY A 146 -31.22 -3.37 9.39
CA GLY A 146 -31.03 -3.61 7.95
C GLY A 146 -29.76 -3.04 7.35
N ASP A 147 -28.93 -2.30 8.07
CA ASP A 147 -27.74 -1.63 7.52
C ASP A 147 -26.45 -1.97 8.26
N LEU A 148 -25.35 -1.56 7.62
CA LEU A 148 -24.00 -1.77 8.09
C LEU A 148 -23.77 -1.18 9.49
N PRO A 149 -22.86 -1.78 10.28
CA PRO A 149 -22.48 -1.20 11.56
C PRO A 149 -21.97 0.24 11.35
N THR A 150 -22.51 1.18 12.11
CA THR A 150 -21.99 2.54 12.17
C THR A 150 -20.93 2.63 13.25
N ILE A 151 -19.77 3.18 12.90
CA ILE A 151 -18.77 3.62 13.88
C ILE A 151 -19.08 5.07 14.16
N ASP A 152 -19.27 5.40 15.45
CA ASP A 152 -19.38 6.77 15.88
C ASP A 152 -18.01 7.46 15.63
N GLY A 153 -17.97 8.50 14.78
CA GLY A 153 -16.73 9.09 14.27
C GLY A 153 -15.80 9.70 15.33
N ASP A 154 -16.28 9.80 16.57
CA ASP A 154 -15.52 10.37 17.69
C ASP A 154 -14.74 9.33 18.51
N VAL A 155 -14.73 8.05 18.12
CA VAL A 155 -14.37 6.94 19.01
C VAL A 155 -12.94 6.44 18.90
N LEU A 156 -12.13 6.92 17.94
CA LEU A 156 -10.94 6.16 17.54
C LEU A 156 -9.59 6.76 17.99
N PHE A 157 -9.58 7.54 19.04
CA PHE A 157 -8.28 7.85 19.65
C PHE A 157 -8.02 6.85 20.78
N PRO A 158 -7.02 5.99 20.66
CA PRO A 158 -6.59 5.17 21.75
C PRO A 158 -6.12 6.07 22.91
N GLY A 159 -6.35 5.60 24.09
CA GLY A 159 -6.10 6.38 25.29
C GLY A 159 -4.74 6.13 25.91
N ILE A 160 -4.75 6.19 27.22
CA ILE A 160 -3.63 5.88 28.08
C ILE A 160 -3.79 4.44 28.58
N TYR A 161 -2.69 3.70 28.50
CA TYR A 161 -2.62 2.30 28.89
C TYR A 161 -1.55 2.05 29.94
N ARG A 162 -1.59 0.88 30.56
CA ARG A 162 -0.56 0.37 31.46
C ARG A 162 -0.24 -1.07 31.12
N VAL A 163 1.01 -1.44 31.35
CA VAL A 163 1.47 -2.82 31.21
C VAL A 163 1.57 -3.46 32.58
N ARG A 164 0.88 -4.58 32.79
CA ARG A 164 1.01 -5.38 34.00
C ARG A 164 1.92 -6.58 33.76
N PHE A 165 2.95 -6.72 34.58
CA PHE A 165 3.92 -7.78 34.48
C PHE A 165 4.48 -8.17 35.85
N GLY A 166 4.56 -9.47 36.18
CA GLY A 166 5.14 -9.96 37.43
C GLY A 166 4.49 -9.39 38.70
N GLY A 167 3.19 -9.08 38.65
CA GLY A 167 2.46 -8.48 39.78
C GLY A 167 2.68 -6.97 39.96
N LYS A 168 3.37 -6.32 39.04
CA LYS A 168 3.63 -4.88 39.00
C LYS A 168 2.93 -4.26 37.80
N THR A 169 2.65 -2.97 37.87
CA THR A 169 2.03 -2.18 36.80
C THR A 169 2.95 -1.03 36.42
N SER A 170 3.10 -0.79 35.12
CA SER A 170 3.92 0.30 34.58
C SER A 170 3.36 1.70 34.90
N ALA A 171 4.15 2.72 34.61
CA ALA A 171 3.63 4.08 34.42
C ALA A 171 2.60 4.10 33.28
N ASP A 172 1.86 5.21 33.17
CA ASP A 172 0.93 5.47 32.09
C ASP A 172 1.68 5.57 30.75
N VAL A 173 1.19 4.88 29.73
CA VAL A 173 1.73 4.88 28.38
C VAL A 173 0.67 5.40 27.43
N ARG A 174 0.99 6.47 26.71
CA ARG A 174 0.13 7.02 25.67
C ARG A 174 0.37 6.30 24.35
N VAL A 175 -0.70 5.86 23.70
CA VAL A 175 -0.70 5.27 22.36
C VAL A 175 -1.34 6.26 21.37
N LEU A 176 -0.80 6.38 20.17
CA LEU A 176 -1.31 7.28 19.14
C LEU A 176 -2.55 6.71 18.44
N GLY A 177 -3.46 7.58 18.06
CA GLY A 177 -4.54 7.25 17.12
C GLY A 177 -4.11 7.42 15.66
N VAL A 178 -4.82 6.74 14.76
CA VAL A 178 -4.57 6.84 13.30
C VAL A 178 -4.70 8.27 12.78
N ASP A 179 -5.60 9.06 13.37
CA ASP A 179 -5.85 10.46 12.99
C ASP A 179 -4.89 11.48 13.65
N GLU A 180 -4.00 11.03 14.55
CA GLU A 180 -2.94 11.90 15.09
C GLU A 180 -1.77 11.95 14.11
N VAL A 181 -1.44 13.15 13.61
CA VAL A 181 -0.47 13.30 12.52
C VAL A 181 0.67 14.25 12.89
N ALA A 182 1.86 13.91 12.43
CA ALA A 182 3.05 14.75 12.55
C ALA A 182 2.94 16.01 11.67
N GLY A 183 3.69 17.05 12.00
CA GLY A 183 3.77 18.26 11.19
C GLY A 183 4.67 18.08 9.96
N ASP A 184 4.52 18.96 8.98
CA ASP A 184 5.22 18.93 7.68
C ASP A 184 6.74 18.89 7.84
N ASP A 185 7.29 19.56 8.87
CA ASP A 185 8.73 19.54 9.17
C ASP A 185 9.28 18.14 9.45
N PHE A 186 8.46 17.22 9.96
CA PHE A 186 8.87 15.84 10.20
C PHE A 186 9.12 15.13 8.88
N TYR A 187 8.23 15.32 7.92
CA TYR A 187 8.31 14.69 6.59
C TYR A 187 9.38 15.36 5.72
N ALA A 188 9.45 16.68 5.71
CA ALA A 188 10.38 17.45 4.90
C ALA A 188 11.86 17.22 5.24
N LYS A 189 12.17 16.78 6.46
CA LYS A 189 13.55 16.43 6.88
C LYS A 189 14.03 15.11 6.28
N GLN A 190 13.14 14.24 5.86
CA GLN A 190 13.47 12.96 5.28
C GLN A 190 13.90 13.13 3.83
N LYS A 191 14.99 12.50 3.42
CA LYS A 191 15.54 12.64 2.07
C LYS A 191 15.59 11.29 1.38
N LEU A 192 14.91 11.22 0.25
CA LEU A 192 14.88 10.08 -0.63
C LEU A 192 15.53 10.46 -1.97
N GLY A 193 16.43 9.63 -2.43
CA GLY A 193 17.04 9.72 -3.77
C GLY A 193 16.59 8.55 -4.62
N ASP A 194 17.09 8.50 -5.85
CA ASP A 194 16.89 7.36 -6.74
C ASP A 194 17.42 6.06 -6.12
N GLY A 195 16.70 4.96 -6.29
CA GLY A 195 17.01 3.65 -5.72
C GLY A 195 16.45 3.40 -4.32
N PHE A 196 17.02 2.38 -3.68
CA PHE A 196 16.56 1.86 -2.39
C PHE A 196 16.90 2.77 -1.21
N GLY A 197 15.93 2.92 -0.29
CA GLY A 197 16.08 3.71 0.93
C GLY A 197 15.10 3.31 2.04
N TYR A 198 15.03 4.17 3.05
CA TYR A 198 14.12 4.03 4.18
C TYR A 198 13.42 5.35 4.47
N VAL A 199 12.17 5.29 4.87
CA VAL A 199 11.36 6.41 5.37
C VAL A 199 10.88 6.08 6.79
N THR A 200 10.87 7.09 7.67
CA THR A 200 10.49 6.93 9.08
C THR A 200 9.06 7.40 9.30
N MET A 201 8.27 6.58 9.95
CA MET A 201 6.89 6.84 10.32
C MET A 201 6.80 7.64 11.63
N ARG A 202 5.64 8.23 11.91
CA ARG A 202 5.40 9.08 13.09
C ARG A 202 5.67 8.38 14.43
N ASP A 203 5.56 7.06 14.47
CA ASP A 203 5.83 6.22 15.63
C ASP A 203 7.27 5.64 15.68
N GLY A 204 8.14 6.10 14.78
CA GLY A 204 9.54 5.71 14.72
C GLY A 204 9.82 4.42 13.93
N VAL A 205 8.80 3.71 13.46
CA VAL A 205 8.99 2.56 12.56
C VAL A 205 9.54 3.05 11.23
N THR A 206 10.47 2.31 10.63
CA THR A 206 11.03 2.62 9.31
C THR A 206 10.49 1.66 8.26
N LEU A 207 10.03 2.21 7.13
CA LEU A 207 9.61 1.43 5.96
C LEU A 207 10.68 1.48 4.88
N SER A 208 10.86 0.36 4.19
CA SER A 208 11.72 0.30 3.01
C SER A 208 11.01 0.84 1.79
N VAL A 209 11.74 1.61 0.99
CA VAL A 209 11.28 2.22 -0.25
C VAL A 209 12.27 1.96 -1.38
N ASP A 210 11.76 1.93 -2.60
CA ASP A 210 12.58 1.95 -3.81
C ASP A 210 12.05 3.03 -4.74
N VAL A 211 12.88 4.01 -5.08
CA VAL A 211 12.54 5.15 -5.94
C VAL A 211 13.12 4.90 -7.32
N SER A 212 12.30 5.05 -8.34
CA SER A 212 12.74 5.00 -9.74
C SER A 212 12.33 6.28 -10.45
N LEU A 213 13.31 7.08 -10.83
CA LEU A 213 13.10 8.33 -11.53
C LEU A 213 13.16 8.10 -13.05
N PRO A 214 12.32 8.78 -13.86
CA PRO A 214 12.38 8.65 -15.32
C PRO A 214 13.62 9.28 -15.96
N GLY A 215 14.36 10.07 -15.22
CA GLY A 215 15.58 10.77 -15.64
C GLY A 215 16.39 11.27 -14.46
N PRO A 216 17.47 12.03 -14.72
CA PRO A 216 18.29 12.62 -13.65
C PRO A 216 17.45 13.51 -12.73
N ILE A 217 17.79 13.53 -11.44
CA ILE A 217 17.04 14.30 -10.43
C ILE A 217 16.99 15.80 -10.75
N GLU A 218 17.99 16.32 -11.42
CA GLU A 218 18.09 17.71 -11.87
C GLU A 218 17.14 18.06 -13.03
N ASP A 219 16.66 17.07 -13.77
CA ASP A 219 15.69 17.25 -14.87
C ASP A 219 14.23 17.24 -14.36
N GLY A 220 14.03 16.96 -13.06
CA GLY A 220 12.71 17.04 -12.41
C GLY A 220 12.22 18.48 -12.20
N PRO A 221 11.09 18.69 -11.53
CA PRO A 221 10.32 17.68 -10.81
C PRO A 221 9.44 16.80 -11.73
N TYR A 222 9.19 15.55 -11.30
CA TYR A 222 8.46 14.54 -12.05
C TYR A 222 7.06 14.29 -11.46
N PRO A 223 6.02 14.05 -12.30
CA PRO A 223 4.79 13.48 -11.81
C PRO A 223 5.09 12.13 -11.15
N THR A 224 4.56 11.90 -9.96
CA THR A 224 4.99 10.80 -9.11
C THR A 224 3.83 9.96 -8.64
N VAL A 225 4.01 8.64 -8.67
CA VAL A 225 3.05 7.67 -8.13
C VAL A 225 3.71 6.74 -7.11
N VAL A 226 2.90 6.30 -6.15
CA VAL A 226 3.32 5.41 -5.06
C VAL A 226 2.57 4.10 -5.15
N GLU A 227 3.29 2.98 -5.06
CA GLU A 227 2.73 1.64 -4.91
C GLU A 227 3.06 1.10 -3.52
N TYR A 228 2.03 1.00 -2.66
CA TYR A 228 2.15 0.62 -1.25
C TYR A 228 1.48 -0.71 -0.99
N SER A 229 2.23 -1.72 -0.62
CA SER A 229 1.68 -3.06 -0.34
C SER A 229 2.59 -3.93 0.53
N GLY A 230 2.07 -5.07 0.98
CA GLY A 230 2.85 -6.11 1.64
C GLY A 230 3.50 -7.12 0.68
N TYR A 231 3.42 -6.92 -0.64
CA TYR A 231 4.20 -7.68 -1.61
C TYR A 231 5.68 -7.28 -1.53
N SER A 232 6.33 -7.00 -2.64
CA SER A 232 7.74 -6.58 -2.66
C SER A 232 7.94 -5.28 -3.44
N PRO A 233 7.13 -4.21 -3.21
CA PRO A 233 7.21 -3.00 -4.02
C PRO A 233 8.54 -2.26 -3.86
N SER A 234 9.21 -2.39 -2.71
CA SER A 234 10.53 -1.79 -2.49
C SER A 234 11.70 -2.72 -2.83
N LYS A 235 11.45 -3.84 -3.53
CA LYS A 235 12.54 -4.70 -3.99
C LYS A 235 13.35 -3.97 -5.06
N PRO A 236 14.66 -3.75 -4.84
CA PRO A 236 15.48 -3.01 -5.79
C PRO A 236 15.47 -3.63 -7.18
N ASP A 237 15.40 -2.80 -8.21
CA ASP A 237 15.42 -3.19 -9.64
C ASP A 237 14.29 -4.11 -10.12
N GLU A 238 13.29 -4.38 -9.27
CA GLU A 238 12.15 -5.22 -9.61
C GLU A 238 10.82 -4.54 -9.21
N PRO A 239 10.42 -3.47 -9.91
CA PRO A 239 9.17 -2.77 -9.61
C PRO A 239 7.96 -3.69 -9.81
N GLN A 240 6.93 -3.48 -9.02
CA GLN A 240 5.64 -4.13 -9.22
C GLN A 240 4.99 -3.67 -10.55
N PRO A 241 4.05 -4.44 -11.12
CA PRO A 241 3.48 -4.12 -12.43
C PRO A 241 2.89 -2.71 -12.56
N GLY A 242 2.20 -2.19 -11.53
CA GLY A 242 1.67 -0.83 -11.54
C GLY A 242 2.76 0.23 -11.67
N SER A 243 3.80 0.12 -10.85
CA SER A 243 4.98 1.00 -10.91
C SER A 243 5.75 0.84 -12.23
N MET A 244 5.91 -0.40 -12.72
CA MET A 244 6.59 -0.66 -14.00
C MET A 244 5.90 0.07 -15.16
N ILE A 245 4.58 -0.05 -15.27
CA ILE A 245 3.79 0.57 -16.33
C ILE A 245 3.82 2.10 -16.18
N ALA A 246 3.64 2.63 -14.98
CA ALA A 246 3.72 4.08 -14.74
C ALA A 246 5.08 4.65 -15.12
N GLY A 247 6.17 3.96 -14.78
CA GLY A 247 7.53 4.35 -15.15
C GLY A 247 7.75 4.39 -16.67
N LEU A 248 7.20 3.43 -17.43
CA LEU A 248 7.21 3.43 -18.89
C LEU A 248 6.44 4.62 -19.48
N LEU A 249 5.45 5.13 -18.77
CA LEU A 249 4.62 6.27 -19.16
C LEU A 249 5.14 7.62 -18.62
N GLY A 250 6.35 7.64 -18.05
CA GLY A 250 7.07 8.87 -17.68
C GLY A 250 6.86 9.35 -16.24
N PHE A 251 6.23 8.57 -15.39
CA PHE A 251 6.11 8.89 -13.97
C PHE A 251 7.36 8.48 -13.19
N ALA A 252 7.74 9.26 -12.20
CA ALA A 252 8.56 8.75 -11.10
C ALA A 252 7.72 7.77 -10.27
N THR A 253 8.31 6.66 -9.86
CA THR A 253 7.61 5.63 -9.10
C THR A 253 8.30 5.36 -7.77
N VAL A 254 7.52 5.16 -6.73
CA VAL A 254 8.03 4.82 -5.40
C VAL A 254 7.31 3.58 -4.90
N GLY A 255 8.02 2.48 -4.83
CA GLY A 255 7.55 1.25 -4.19
C GLY A 255 7.79 1.32 -2.68
N VAL A 256 6.76 1.09 -1.86
CA VAL A 256 6.86 1.13 -0.39
C VAL A 256 6.35 -0.17 0.20
N ASN A 257 7.20 -0.91 0.90
CA ASN A 257 6.78 -2.08 1.65
C ASN A 257 6.05 -1.68 2.94
N MET A 258 4.87 -2.27 3.16
CA MET A 258 4.11 -2.09 4.41
C MET A 258 4.92 -2.56 5.63
N ARG A 259 4.59 -1.98 6.82
CA ARG A 259 5.20 -2.46 8.07
C ARG A 259 5.05 -3.97 8.21
N GLY A 260 6.08 -4.60 8.72
CA GLY A 260 6.10 -6.05 8.88
C GLY A 260 6.40 -6.84 7.61
N THR A 261 6.77 -6.21 6.47
CA THR A 261 7.10 -6.90 5.21
C THR A 261 8.43 -6.42 4.61
N GLY A 262 9.11 -7.26 3.85
CA GLY A 262 10.40 -6.94 3.23
C GLY A 262 11.43 -6.42 4.23
N CYS A 263 12.06 -5.30 3.95
CA CYS A 263 12.97 -4.62 4.88
C CYS A 263 12.28 -3.60 5.80
N SER A 264 10.94 -3.46 5.76
CA SER A 264 10.21 -2.57 6.66
C SER A 264 10.12 -3.12 8.07
N GLY A 265 10.17 -2.22 9.05
CA GLY A 265 10.03 -2.53 10.47
C GLY A 265 8.59 -2.78 10.91
N GLY A 266 8.40 -2.99 12.21
CA GLY A 266 7.10 -3.24 12.82
C GLY A 266 6.58 -4.65 12.61
N VAL A 267 5.34 -4.86 13.06
CA VAL A 267 4.63 -6.14 13.00
C VAL A 267 3.64 -6.12 11.85
N PHE A 268 3.57 -7.22 11.12
CA PHE A 268 2.62 -7.39 10.02
C PHE A 268 1.22 -7.71 10.55
N GLU A 269 0.30 -6.84 10.23
CA GLU A 269 -1.15 -7.05 10.39
C GLU A 269 -1.90 -6.46 9.21
N VAL A 270 -2.60 -7.28 8.45
CA VAL A 270 -3.27 -6.87 7.20
C VAL A 270 -4.23 -5.70 7.42
N PHE A 271 -3.92 -4.54 6.81
CA PHE A 271 -4.73 -3.32 6.79
C PHE A 271 -5.12 -2.75 8.18
N ASN A 272 -4.33 -3.01 9.22
CA ASN A 272 -4.61 -2.43 10.53
C ASN A 272 -4.41 -0.89 10.54
N PRO A 273 -4.90 -0.17 11.55
CA PRO A 273 -4.74 1.28 11.65
C PRO A 273 -3.29 1.76 11.54
N ALA A 274 -2.33 0.99 12.07
CA ALA A 274 -0.93 1.34 11.96
C ALA A 274 -0.44 1.33 10.50
N GLN A 275 -0.84 0.35 9.68
CA GLN A 275 -0.51 0.34 8.24
C GLN A 275 -1.22 1.45 7.47
N GLN A 276 -2.43 1.84 7.89
CA GLN A 276 -3.13 2.99 7.31
C GLN A 276 -2.38 4.30 7.58
N ALA A 277 -1.94 4.50 8.83
CA ALA A 277 -1.13 5.66 9.23
C ALA A 277 0.25 5.69 8.56
N ASP A 278 0.88 4.54 8.36
CA ASP A 278 2.13 4.42 7.60
C ASP A 278 1.98 4.90 6.16
N GLY A 279 0.87 4.53 5.52
CA GLY A 279 0.58 5.00 4.18
C GLY A 279 0.45 6.51 4.12
N TYR A 280 -0.22 7.13 5.11
CA TYR A 280 -0.25 8.59 5.25
C TYR A 280 1.16 9.17 5.33
N ASP A 281 1.97 8.67 6.26
CA ASP A 281 3.32 9.19 6.51
C ASP A 281 4.23 9.01 5.28
N ALA A 282 4.11 7.87 4.57
CA ALA A 282 4.85 7.62 3.35
C ALA A 282 4.48 8.63 2.24
N ILE A 283 3.18 8.89 2.04
CA ILE A 283 2.70 9.89 1.08
C ILE A 283 3.30 11.26 1.39
N GLU A 284 3.21 11.72 2.64
CA GLU A 284 3.70 13.04 3.04
C GLU A 284 5.22 13.16 2.91
N ALA A 285 5.97 12.12 3.29
CA ALA A 285 7.42 12.11 3.17
C ALA A 285 7.90 12.08 1.71
N ILE A 286 7.21 11.35 0.84
CA ILE A 286 7.53 11.29 -0.59
C ILE A 286 7.15 12.62 -1.27
N ALA A 287 5.97 13.16 -1.01
CA ALA A 287 5.50 14.42 -1.58
C ALA A 287 6.42 15.61 -1.23
N ALA A 288 7.08 15.54 -0.07
CA ALA A 288 8.03 16.58 0.37
C ALA A 288 9.39 16.55 -0.37
N GLN A 289 9.62 15.60 -1.29
CA GLN A 289 10.87 15.53 -2.04
C GLN A 289 10.90 16.57 -3.17
N SER A 290 12.07 17.16 -3.40
CA SER A 290 12.23 18.23 -4.40
C SER A 290 12.03 17.76 -5.86
N TRP A 291 12.13 16.47 -6.11
CA TRP A 291 11.91 15.86 -7.42
C TRP A 291 10.43 15.50 -7.69
N VAL A 292 9.53 15.71 -6.72
CA VAL A 292 8.08 15.47 -6.87
C VAL A 292 7.40 16.72 -7.42
N LYS A 293 6.73 16.60 -8.56
CA LYS A 293 6.01 17.69 -9.22
C LYS A 293 4.83 18.17 -8.35
N GLY A 294 4.81 19.46 -8.07
CA GLY A 294 3.72 20.09 -7.32
C GLY A 294 3.59 19.65 -5.87
N ASN A 295 4.58 18.95 -5.31
CA ASN A 295 4.53 18.38 -3.95
C ASN A 295 3.31 17.48 -3.73
N LYS A 296 2.84 16.79 -4.76
CA LYS A 296 1.70 15.87 -4.70
C LYS A 296 2.01 14.57 -5.43
N VAL A 297 1.48 13.48 -4.91
CA VAL A 297 1.67 12.15 -5.49
C VAL A 297 0.33 11.46 -5.72
N GLY A 298 0.26 10.59 -6.73
CA GLY A 298 -0.83 9.65 -6.90
C GLY A 298 -0.52 8.28 -6.28
N MET A 299 -1.52 7.43 -6.11
CA MET A 299 -1.30 6.03 -5.78
C MET A 299 -1.78 5.12 -6.91
N VAL A 300 -1.05 4.01 -7.10
CA VAL A 300 -1.30 3.02 -8.14
C VAL A 300 -1.19 1.60 -7.60
N GLY A 301 -1.70 0.64 -8.34
CA GLY A 301 -1.57 -0.78 -8.05
C GLY A 301 -2.90 -1.54 -8.12
N LEU A 302 -2.75 -2.84 -8.30
CA LEU A 302 -3.83 -3.81 -8.43
C LEU A 302 -3.86 -4.72 -7.21
N SER A 303 -5.05 -5.24 -6.85
CA SER A 303 -5.19 -6.21 -5.76
C SER A 303 -4.75 -5.62 -4.41
N TYR A 304 -3.82 -6.23 -3.71
CA TYR A 304 -3.32 -5.76 -2.42
C TYR A 304 -2.91 -4.27 -2.47
N ALA A 305 -2.14 -3.86 -3.48
CA ALA A 305 -1.76 -2.47 -3.67
C ALA A 305 -2.96 -1.57 -4.08
N GLY A 306 -3.96 -2.12 -4.74
CA GLY A 306 -5.23 -1.44 -5.03
C GLY A 306 -6.05 -1.21 -3.76
N ILE A 307 -6.25 -2.26 -2.96
CA ILE A 307 -6.99 -2.21 -1.70
C ILE A 307 -6.31 -1.24 -0.72
N ALA A 308 -4.99 -1.25 -0.65
CA ALA A 308 -4.22 -0.38 0.23
C ALA A 308 -4.48 1.12 -0.03
N GLN A 309 -4.70 1.51 -1.28
CA GLN A 309 -4.99 2.91 -1.63
C GLN A 309 -6.26 3.43 -0.95
N LEU A 310 -7.30 2.59 -0.84
CA LEU A 310 -8.55 2.97 -0.17
C LEU A 310 -8.32 3.24 1.31
N TYR A 311 -7.50 2.43 1.97
CA TYR A 311 -7.14 2.63 3.38
C TYR A 311 -6.30 3.89 3.58
N VAL A 312 -5.29 4.10 2.74
CA VAL A 312 -4.43 5.29 2.83
C VAL A 312 -5.22 6.56 2.55
N ALA A 313 -6.01 6.59 1.48
CA ALA A 313 -6.81 7.76 1.13
C ALA A 313 -7.84 8.12 2.20
N SER A 314 -8.39 7.14 2.92
CA SER A 314 -9.33 7.37 4.03
C SER A 314 -8.68 8.08 5.23
N THR A 315 -7.35 8.08 5.36
CA THR A 315 -6.62 8.87 6.37
C THR A 315 -6.41 10.32 5.94
N ARG A 316 -6.73 10.68 4.71
CA ARG A 316 -6.74 12.03 4.12
C ARG A 316 -5.36 12.71 4.15
N PRO A 317 -4.34 12.15 3.49
CA PRO A 317 -3.05 12.84 3.34
C PRO A 317 -3.23 14.09 2.47
N PRO A 318 -2.83 15.29 2.93
CA PRO A 318 -3.07 16.54 2.19
C PRO A 318 -2.30 16.60 0.86
N HIS A 319 -1.23 15.84 0.70
CA HIS A 319 -0.44 15.80 -0.52
C HIS A 319 -0.73 14.57 -1.40
N LEU A 320 -1.80 13.83 -1.12
CA LEU A 320 -2.33 12.83 -2.05
C LEU A 320 -3.17 13.53 -3.13
N ALA A 321 -2.76 13.39 -4.39
CA ALA A 321 -3.43 14.02 -5.53
C ALA A 321 -4.64 13.23 -6.01
N ALA A 322 -4.48 11.90 -6.11
CA ALA A 322 -5.48 10.98 -6.62
C ALA A 322 -5.13 9.54 -6.30
N ILE A 323 -6.11 8.65 -6.36
CA ILE A 323 -5.91 7.20 -6.26
C ILE A 323 -6.50 6.46 -7.47
N ALA A 324 -5.81 5.40 -7.88
CA ALA A 324 -6.24 4.57 -9.00
C ALA A 324 -6.29 3.08 -8.61
N PRO A 325 -7.17 2.70 -7.66
CA PRO A 325 -7.28 1.33 -7.17
C PRO A 325 -7.87 0.39 -8.23
N GLN A 326 -7.24 -0.78 -8.41
CA GLN A 326 -7.70 -1.79 -9.34
C GLN A 326 -7.96 -3.12 -8.63
N SER A 327 -9.03 -3.82 -8.99
CA SER A 327 -9.41 -5.16 -8.47
C SER A 327 -9.37 -5.22 -6.94
N VAL A 328 -10.29 -4.49 -6.30
CA VAL A 328 -10.38 -4.37 -4.84
C VAL A 328 -11.52 -5.20 -4.24
N ILE A 329 -11.43 -5.46 -2.95
CA ILE A 329 -12.50 -6.05 -2.14
C ILE A 329 -13.37 -4.96 -1.50
N ASP A 330 -14.58 -5.30 -1.11
CA ASP A 330 -15.46 -4.40 -0.33
C ASP A 330 -15.22 -4.49 1.19
N ASP A 331 -14.77 -5.65 1.66
CA ASP A 331 -14.58 -5.95 3.09
C ASP A 331 -13.67 -7.17 3.29
N PRO A 332 -12.55 -7.07 4.03
CA PRO A 332 -11.65 -8.19 4.28
C PRO A 332 -12.30 -9.36 5.04
N TRP A 333 -13.25 -9.07 5.96
CA TRP A 333 -13.93 -10.13 6.68
C TRP A 333 -14.92 -10.89 5.79
N ARG A 334 -15.71 -10.18 4.98
CA ARG A 334 -16.64 -10.82 4.01
C ARG A 334 -15.90 -11.62 2.95
N GLU A 335 -14.67 -11.23 2.64
CA GLU A 335 -13.81 -11.99 1.75
C GLU A 335 -13.43 -13.34 2.34
N GLN A 336 -13.23 -13.40 3.67
CA GLN A 336 -12.97 -14.64 4.40
C GLN A 336 -14.21 -15.51 4.61
N TRP A 337 -15.36 -14.88 4.87
CA TRP A 337 -16.60 -15.52 5.27
C TRP A 337 -17.79 -15.05 4.43
N PRO A 338 -17.73 -15.18 3.09
CA PRO A 338 -18.84 -14.77 2.23
C PRO A 338 -20.11 -15.58 2.56
N GLY A 339 -21.18 -14.85 2.95
CA GLY A 339 -22.43 -15.50 3.36
C GLY A 339 -22.32 -16.44 4.56
N GLY A 340 -21.29 -16.29 5.40
CA GLY A 340 -21.06 -17.15 6.57
C GLY A 340 -20.39 -18.50 6.26
N VAL A 341 -19.90 -18.68 5.03
CA VAL A 341 -19.12 -19.85 4.61
C VAL A 341 -17.65 -19.47 4.49
N TYR A 342 -16.78 -20.25 5.13
CA TYR A 342 -15.35 -19.98 5.05
C TYR A 342 -14.81 -20.13 3.63
N ASN A 343 -14.14 -19.07 3.12
CA ASN A 343 -13.47 -19.11 1.83
C ASN A 343 -12.17 -19.92 1.91
N GLY A 344 -12.28 -21.21 1.63
CA GLY A 344 -11.14 -22.13 1.59
C GLY A 344 -10.32 -22.09 0.30
N GLY A 345 -10.70 -21.22 -0.65
CA GLY A 345 -10.04 -21.04 -1.95
C GLY A 345 -8.87 -20.06 -1.92
N PHE A 346 -8.87 -19.11 -2.87
CA PHE A 346 -7.81 -18.14 -3.06
C PHE A 346 -7.46 -17.37 -1.78
N THR A 347 -8.45 -16.82 -1.08
CA THR A 347 -8.23 -15.97 0.08
C THR A 347 -7.47 -16.68 1.21
N LYS A 348 -7.80 -17.96 1.47
CA LYS A 348 -7.05 -18.77 2.44
C LYS A 348 -5.59 -18.90 2.04
N GLN A 349 -5.32 -19.29 0.79
CA GLN A 349 -3.97 -19.47 0.28
C GLN A 349 -3.18 -18.16 0.31
N TRP A 350 -3.82 -17.06 -0.06
CA TRP A 350 -3.22 -15.74 -0.02
C TRP A 350 -2.81 -15.32 1.39
N LEU A 351 -3.67 -15.52 2.40
CA LEU A 351 -3.33 -15.21 3.79
C LEU A 351 -2.18 -16.07 4.34
N GLU A 352 -2.18 -17.36 4.03
CA GLU A 352 -1.09 -18.27 4.42
C GLU A 352 0.23 -17.84 3.77
N GLU A 353 0.22 -17.44 2.50
CA GLU A 353 1.40 -16.95 1.81
C GLU A 353 1.87 -15.58 2.34
N ARG A 354 0.95 -14.64 2.63
CA ARG A 354 1.34 -13.36 3.26
C ARG A 354 1.94 -13.58 4.65
N THR A 355 1.38 -14.49 5.44
CA THR A 355 1.95 -14.88 6.74
C THR A 355 3.40 -15.36 6.58
N ARG A 356 3.64 -16.30 5.67
CA ARG A 356 4.97 -16.84 5.40
C ARG A 356 5.94 -15.76 4.90
N GLN A 357 5.50 -14.87 4.01
CA GLN A 357 6.35 -13.79 3.48
C GLN A 357 6.64 -12.68 4.50
N ALA A 358 5.85 -12.59 5.54
CA ALA A 358 6.08 -11.65 6.63
C ALA A 358 7.05 -12.19 7.70
N GLU A 359 7.48 -13.45 7.62
CA GLU A 359 8.57 -13.98 8.46
C GLU A 359 9.89 -13.25 8.19
N ALA A 360 10.85 -13.34 9.10
CA ALA A 360 12.18 -12.78 8.89
C ALA A 360 12.84 -13.45 7.67
N GLY A 361 13.25 -12.65 6.68
CA GLY A 361 13.78 -13.14 5.40
C GLY A 361 12.73 -13.78 4.48
N GLY A 362 11.43 -13.64 4.79
CA GLY A 362 10.34 -14.36 4.13
C GLY A 362 10.09 -13.96 2.68
N GLN A 363 10.54 -12.79 2.26
CA GLN A 363 10.49 -12.34 0.86
C GLN A 363 11.78 -12.66 0.08
N SER A 364 12.74 -13.37 0.69
CA SER A 364 14.03 -13.78 0.16
C SER A 364 14.99 -12.62 -0.10
N TRP A 365 14.60 -11.61 -0.86
CA TRP A 365 15.45 -10.45 -1.17
C TRP A 365 15.84 -9.65 0.08
N ASP A 366 14.97 -9.59 1.08
CA ASP A 366 15.23 -8.98 2.38
C ASP A 366 16.31 -9.74 3.16
N GLY A 367 16.28 -11.08 3.15
CA GLY A 367 17.34 -11.93 3.67
C GLY A 367 18.67 -11.74 2.95
N GLU A 368 18.65 -11.59 1.62
CA GLU A 368 19.85 -11.29 0.83
C GLU A 368 20.45 -9.92 1.20
N ARG A 369 19.62 -8.90 1.42
CA ARG A 369 20.07 -7.57 1.84
C ARG A 369 20.74 -7.63 3.21
N ILE A 370 20.15 -8.35 4.17
CA ILE A 370 20.75 -8.57 5.50
C ILE A 370 22.13 -9.25 5.35
N ALA A 371 22.20 -10.29 4.52
CA ALA A 371 23.46 -10.99 4.26
C ALA A 371 24.52 -10.09 3.60
N LYS A 372 24.11 -9.10 2.82
CA LYS A 372 24.98 -8.07 2.22
C LYS A 372 25.33 -6.93 3.20
N GLY A 373 24.83 -6.97 4.44
CA GLY A 373 25.22 -6.04 5.52
C GLY A 373 24.23 -4.90 5.77
N ASP A 374 23.00 -4.97 5.26
CA ASP A 374 21.95 -3.98 5.59
C ASP A 374 21.49 -4.17 7.04
N LYS A 375 22.06 -3.36 7.93
CA LYS A 375 21.78 -3.43 9.37
C LYS A 375 20.37 -2.93 9.72
N THR A 376 19.85 -1.98 8.95
CA THR A 376 18.49 -1.46 9.16
C THR A 376 17.47 -2.54 8.83
N CYS A 377 17.61 -3.22 7.68
CA CYS A 377 16.78 -4.37 7.36
C CYS A 377 16.82 -5.45 8.45
N GLY A 378 18.02 -5.78 8.94
CA GLY A 378 18.18 -6.78 10.00
C GLY A 378 17.50 -6.35 11.32
N ALA A 379 17.68 -5.11 11.74
CA ALA A 379 17.06 -4.59 12.96
C ALA A 379 15.52 -4.54 12.85
N ASN A 380 15.01 -4.15 11.69
CA ASN A 380 13.58 -4.07 11.42
C ASN A 380 12.86 -5.43 11.50
N GLN A 381 13.59 -6.53 11.35
CA GLN A 381 13.01 -7.88 11.36
C GLN A 381 13.02 -8.56 12.73
N LEU A 382 13.62 -7.96 13.75
CA LEU A 382 13.72 -8.57 15.09
C LEU A 382 12.36 -8.81 15.76
N ILE A 383 11.32 -8.05 15.37
CA ILE A 383 9.97 -8.17 15.92
C ILE A 383 9.07 -9.13 15.12
N ARG A 384 9.58 -9.78 14.06
CA ARG A 384 8.78 -10.62 13.16
C ARG A 384 8.19 -11.87 13.83
N SER A 385 8.78 -12.33 14.95
CA SER A 385 8.21 -13.38 15.79
C SER A 385 6.81 -13.04 16.36
N GLN A 386 6.46 -11.76 16.38
CA GLN A 386 5.16 -11.26 16.82
C GLN A 386 4.12 -11.17 15.71
N ASN A 387 4.48 -11.50 14.46
CA ASN A 387 3.55 -11.50 13.34
C ASN A 387 2.43 -12.51 13.56
N LEU A 388 1.22 -12.10 13.24
CA LEU A 388 0.04 -12.93 13.37
C LEU A 388 0.00 -13.99 12.25
N ASP A 389 -0.40 -15.22 12.59
CA ASP A 389 -0.73 -16.23 11.59
C ASP A 389 -2.13 -15.94 11.03
N PHE A 390 -2.17 -15.21 9.90
CA PHE A 390 -3.44 -14.78 9.31
C PHE A 390 -4.26 -15.92 8.74
N GLY A 391 -3.65 -17.02 8.34
CA GLY A 391 -4.38 -18.21 7.92
C GLY A 391 -5.22 -18.80 9.06
N LYS A 392 -4.64 -18.88 10.25
CA LYS A 392 -5.37 -19.34 11.46
C LYS A 392 -6.32 -18.28 11.97
N PHE A 393 -5.89 -17.02 12.03
CA PHE A 393 -6.69 -15.92 12.55
C PHE A 393 -7.95 -15.71 11.72
N GLY A 394 -7.85 -15.57 10.39
CA GLY A 394 -9.00 -15.40 9.51
C GLY A 394 -10.00 -16.56 9.60
N LYS A 395 -9.51 -17.79 9.74
CA LYS A 395 -10.38 -18.96 9.95
C LYS A 395 -11.11 -18.95 11.28
N ALA A 396 -10.53 -18.36 12.32
CA ALA A 396 -11.14 -18.26 13.64
C ALA A 396 -12.23 -17.19 13.73
N LEU A 397 -12.22 -16.19 12.85
CA LEU A 397 -13.15 -15.05 12.86
C LEU A 397 -14.49 -15.37 12.19
N VAL A 398 -15.21 -16.39 12.69
CA VAL A 398 -16.51 -16.84 12.14
C VAL A 398 -17.56 -15.74 12.17
N ASN A 399 -17.55 -14.90 13.21
CA ASN A 399 -18.43 -13.75 13.34
C ASN A 399 -17.64 -12.47 13.11
N PHE A 400 -18.31 -11.43 12.60
CA PHE A 400 -17.71 -10.11 12.43
C PHE A 400 -17.21 -9.59 13.80
N PRO A 401 -15.90 -9.48 14.01
CA PRO A 401 -15.36 -8.99 15.28
C PRO A 401 -15.38 -7.47 15.32
N PRO A 402 -15.50 -6.83 16.49
CA PRO A 402 -15.40 -5.36 16.61
C PRO A 402 -14.12 -4.81 16.00
N SER A 403 -12.98 -5.52 16.10
CA SER A 403 -11.70 -5.15 15.50
C SER A 403 -11.72 -5.11 13.96
N ALA A 404 -12.67 -5.78 13.30
CA ALA A 404 -12.82 -5.68 11.85
C ALA A 404 -13.37 -4.33 11.41
N ALA A 405 -14.04 -3.57 12.30
CA ALA A 405 -14.60 -2.26 11.96
C ALA A 405 -13.52 -1.28 11.46
N ALA A 406 -12.33 -1.29 12.04
CA ALA A 406 -11.21 -0.47 11.60
C ALA A 406 -10.67 -0.85 10.19
N ARG A 407 -11.08 -2.00 9.67
CA ARG A 407 -10.72 -2.51 8.34
C ARG A 407 -11.92 -2.56 7.39
N PHE A 408 -13.08 -2.07 7.81
CA PHE A 408 -14.30 -2.15 7.03
C PHE A 408 -14.37 -0.99 6.02
N LEU A 409 -14.02 -1.26 4.78
CA LEU A 409 -13.88 -0.25 3.72
C LEU A 409 -15.14 0.57 3.50
N GLN A 410 -16.33 -0.02 3.65
CA GLN A 410 -17.59 0.73 3.49
C GLN A 410 -17.79 1.83 4.56
N LEU A 411 -17.05 1.77 5.68
CA LEU A 411 -17.02 2.82 6.70
C LEU A 411 -15.90 3.83 6.47
N LEU A 412 -14.84 3.44 5.76
CA LEU A 412 -13.66 4.26 5.53
C LEU A 412 -13.74 5.05 4.21
N VAL A 413 -14.30 4.46 3.17
CA VAL A 413 -14.45 5.08 1.84
C VAL A 413 -15.16 6.44 1.87
N PRO A 414 -16.20 6.68 2.70
CA PRO A 414 -16.80 8.03 2.83
C PRO A 414 -15.84 9.13 3.27
N ARG A 415 -14.66 8.77 3.79
CA ARG A 415 -13.62 9.74 4.21
C ARG A 415 -12.66 10.13 3.08
N ILE A 416 -12.77 9.50 1.90
CA ILE A 416 -11.87 9.75 0.77
C ILE A 416 -12.28 11.06 0.09
N GLU A 417 -11.37 12.03 0.08
CA GLU A 417 -11.59 13.39 -0.43
C GLU A 417 -10.78 13.66 -1.72
N VAL A 418 -10.18 12.63 -2.32
CA VAL A 418 -9.34 12.77 -3.53
C VAL A 418 -9.98 12.09 -4.74
N PRO A 419 -9.72 12.60 -5.97
CA PRO A 419 -10.16 11.94 -7.19
C PRO A 419 -9.81 10.45 -7.22
N THR A 420 -10.79 9.64 -7.59
CA THR A 420 -10.67 8.17 -7.55
C THR A 420 -11.03 7.54 -8.89
N PHE A 421 -10.13 6.71 -9.42
CA PHE A 421 -10.35 5.85 -10.59
C PHE A 421 -10.34 4.39 -10.13
N LEU A 422 -11.51 3.80 -9.91
CA LEU A 422 -11.63 2.44 -9.41
C LEU A 422 -12.09 1.48 -10.51
N THR A 423 -11.33 0.40 -10.71
CA THR A 423 -11.65 -0.63 -11.70
C THR A 423 -11.77 -2.01 -11.09
N GLY A 424 -12.57 -2.89 -11.68
CA GLY A 424 -12.67 -4.28 -11.27
C GLY A 424 -13.41 -5.17 -12.26
N GLY A 425 -13.03 -6.43 -12.29
CA GLY A 425 -13.62 -7.45 -13.14
C GLY A 425 -14.83 -8.14 -12.50
N TYR A 426 -15.85 -8.46 -13.31
CA TYR A 426 -16.99 -9.28 -12.81
C TYR A 426 -16.58 -10.72 -12.54
N GLN A 427 -15.59 -11.21 -13.26
CA GLN A 427 -15.11 -12.58 -13.23
C GLN A 427 -13.80 -12.71 -12.46
N ASP A 428 -13.49 -11.68 -11.66
CA ASP A 428 -12.29 -11.68 -10.81
C ASP A 428 -12.37 -12.85 -9.82
N GLU A 429 -11.52 -13.84 -10.04
CA GLU A 429 -11.47 -15.08 -9.27
C GLU A 429 -10.70 -14.93 -7.95
N GLN A 430 -10.11 -13.76 -7.68
CA GLN A 430 -9.31 -13.47 -6.49
C GLN A 430 -10.04 -12.54 -5.53
N THR A 431 -10.45 -11.36 -5.99
CA THR A 431 -11.14 -10.36 -5.16
C THR A 431 -12.66 -10.38 -5.32
N GLY A 432 -13.14 -11.10 -6.33
CA GLY A 432 -14.57 -11.23 -6.60
C GLY A 432 -15.24 -9.94 -7.08
N GLY A 433 -16.51 -10.06 -7.45
CA GLY A 433 -17.29 -8.97 -8.05
C GLY A 433 -18.09 -8.12 -7.06
N ARG A 434 -17.70 -8.02 -5.77
CA ARG A 434 -18.46 -7.25 -4.76
C ARG A 434 -18.01 -5.80 -4.59
N PHE A 435 -16.88 -5.40 -5.14
CA PHE A 435 -16.36 -4.04 -5.04
C PHE A 435 -17.37 -2.93 -5.43
N PRO A 436 -18.39 -3.13 -6.30
CA PRO A 436 -19.39 -2.10 -6.59
C PRO A 436 -20.23 -1.67 -5.39
N TYR A 437 -20.26 -2.46 -4.30
CA TYR A 437 -20.88 -2.02 -3.04
C TYR A 437 -20.20 -0.78 -2.43
N LEU A 438 -19.00 -0.44 -2.89
CA LEU A 438 -18.30 0.76 -2.46
C LEU A 438 -18.77 2.02 -3.22
N PHE A 439 -19.33 1.91 -4.42
CA PHE A 439 -19.58 3.05 -5.30
C PHE A 439 -20.45 4.14 -4.66
N ASN A 440 -21.54 3.73 -4.02
CA ASN A 440 -22.45 4.66 -3.34
C ASN A 440 -21.97 5.09 -1.94
N LYS A 441 -20.75 4.73 -1.56
CA LYS A 441 -20.14 5.13 -0.28
C LYS A 441 -19.13 6.25 -0.44
N PHE A 442 -18.64 6.49 -1.66
CA PHE A 442 -17.80 7.64 -1.94
C PHE A 442 -18.60 8.93 -1.76
N ASP A 443 -17.92 9.99 -1.35
CA ASP A 443 -18.50 11.31 -1.26
C ASP A 443 -18.90 11.79 -2.67
N PRO A 444 -20.18 12.10 -2.91
CA PRO A 444 -20.68 12.51 -4.23
C PRO A 444 -20.05 13.82 -4.74
N ASP A 445 -19.51 14.66 -3.85
CA ASP A 445 -18.84 15.92 -4.22
C ASP A 445 -17.38 15.71 -4.67
N THR A 446 -16.83 14.51 -4.49
CA THR A 446 -15.48 14.17 -4.94
C THR A 446 -15.56 13.49 -6.31
N PHE A 447 -14.64 13.86 -7.22
CA PHE A 447 -14.58 13.20 -8.54
C PHE A 447 -14.29 11.71 -8.42
N HIS A 448 -15.07 10.88 -9.07
CA HIS A 448 -14.79 9.46 -9.20
C HIS A 448 -15.20 8.92 -10.59
N ARG A 449 -14.45 7.93 -11.04
CA ARG A 449 -14.69 7.14 -12.24
C ARG A 449 -14.61 5.68 -11.88
N PHE A 450 -15.70 4.96 -12.06
CA PHE A 450 -15.79 3.53 -11.80
C PHE A 450 -15.87 2.76 -13.11
N LYS A 451 -15.00 1.80 -13.32
CA LYS A 451 -15.01 0.94 -14.50
C LYS A 451 -15.13 -0.51 -14.11
N LEU A 452 -16.16 -1.15 -14.66
CA LEU A 452 -16.40 -2.57 -14.53
C LEU A 452 -16.09 -3.24 -15.86
N TYR A 453 -15.46 -4.39 -15.84
CA TYR A 453 -15.12 -5.12 -17.05
C TYR A 453 -15.37 -6.62 -16.90
N ASN A 454 -15.57 -7.32 -18.04
CA ASN A 454 -15.75 -8.77 -18.08
C ASN A 454 -14.38 -9.46 -18.16
N GLY A 455 -13.63 -9.45 -17.09
CA GLY A 455 -12.27 -10.00 -17.06
C GLY A 455 -11.95 -10.65 -15.72
N HIS A 456 -10.83 -11.34 -15.71
CA HIS A 456 -10.21 -11.94 -14.55
C HIS A 456 -9.33 -10.95 -13.80
N HIS A 457 -8.76 -11.38 -12.68
CA HIS A 457 -7.93 -10.51 -11.82
C HIS A 457 -6.81 -9.77 -12.56
N PRO A 458 -5.97 -10.41 -13.40
CA PRO A 458 -4.88 -9.74 -14.10
C PRO A 458 -5.34 -8.75 -15.19
N ASP A 459 -6.57 -8.87 -15.66
CA ASP A 459 -7.08 -8.06 -16.79
C ASP A 459 -7.22 -6.57 -16.44
N GLY A 460 -7.11 -6.21 -15.16
CA GLY A 460 -6.91 -4.83 -14.72
C GLY A 460 -5.71 -4.13 -15.38
N TYR A 461 -4.74 -4.91 -15.84
CA TYR A 461 -3.59 -4.43 -16.61
C TYR A 461 -3.74 -4.59 -18.13
N SER A 462 -4.94 -4.80 -18.64
CA SER A 462 -5.17 -4.81 -20.09
C SER A 462 -4.82 -3.47 -20.73
N PRO A 463 -4.33 -3.43 -21.99
CA PRO A 463 -3.91 -2.20 -22.64
C PRO A 463 -4.98 -1.12 -22.66
N MET A 464 -6.25 -1.51 -22.74
CA MET A 464 -7.38 -0.60 -22.75
C MET A 464 -7.60 0.06 -21.38
N LEU A 465 -7.62 -0.74 -20.31
CA LEU A 465 -7.79 -0.23 -18.96
C LEU A 465 -6.59 0.64 -18.53
N ILE A 466 -5.37 0.26 -18.93
CA ILE A 466 -4.19 1.06 -18.67
C ILE A 466 -4.18 2.37 -19.45
N THR A 467 -4.75 2.41 -20.66
CA THR A 467 -4.94 3.68 -21.38
C THR A 467 -5.84 4.64 -20.60
N ASP A 468 -7.01 4.15 -20.15
CA ASP A 468 -7.96 4.92 -19.34
C ASP A 468 -7.36 5.35 -17.99
N TRP A 469 -6.57 4.46 -17.36
CA TRP A 469 -5.83 4.73 -16.13
C TRP A 469 -4.76 5.80 -16.31
N TYR A 470 -4.02 5.77 -17.43
CA TYR A 470 -3.03 6.79 -17.76
C TYR A 470 -3.68 8.16 -18.00
N GLU A 471 -4.83 8.21 -18.68
CA GLU A 471 -5.58 9.45 -18.85
C GLU A 471 -5.96 10.07 -17.51
N PHE A 472 -6.47 9.26 -16.60
CA PHE A 472 -6.81 9.73 -15.25
C PHE A 472 -5.58 10.25 -14.50
N LEU A 473 -4.48 9.52 -14.50
CA LEU A 473 -3.24 9.96 -13.83
C LEU A 473 -2.64 11.22 -14.47
N SER A 474 -2.74 11.35 -15.80
CA SER A 474 -2.28 12.55 -16.50
C SER A 474 -3.05 13.78 -16.05
N PHE A 475 -4.36 13.71 -15.98
CA PHE A 475 -5.19 14.85 -15.55
C PHE A 475 -5.04 15.17 -14.06
N TYR A 476 -5.06 14.16 -13.18
CA TYR A 476 -5.21 14.37 -11.74
C TYR A 476 -3.89 14.30 -10.95
N VAL A 477 -2.85 13.70 -11.51
CA VAL A 477 -1.53 13.63 -10.86
C VAL A 477 -0.48 14.45 -11.60
N ALA A 478 -0.36 14.26 -12.93
CA ALA A 478 0.63 14.98 -13.72
C ALA A 478 0.21 16.44 -14.02
N GLY A 479 -1.09 16.75 -14.09
CA GLY A 479 -1.59 18.04 -14.53
C GLY A 479 -1.26 18.30 -16.00
N GLU A 480 -1.42 17.28 -16.85
CA GLU A 480 -1.04 17.31 -18.28
C GLU A 480 -2.14 16.67 -19.14
N ILE A 481 -2.22 17.09 -20.40
CA ILE A 481 -3.09 16.44 -21.37
C ILE A 481 -2.48 15.06 -21.69
N PRO A 482 -3.23 13.94 -21.50
CA PRO A 482 -2.72 12.61 -21.78
C PRO A 482 -2.28 12.45 -23.22
N ASN A 483 -1.03 12.05 -23.41
CA ASN A 483 -0.45 11.84 -24.72
C ASN A 483 0.64 10.77 -24.67
N ILE A 484 0.29 9.54 -25.01
CA ILE A 484 1.26 8.46 -25.13
C ILE A 484 2.02 8.65 -26.44
N ALA A 485 3.34 8.80 -26.35
CA ALA A 485 4.18 8.96 -27.54
C ALA A 485 4.00 7.79 -28.52
N ASP A 486 3.94 8.09 -29.82
CA ASP A 486 3.66 7.08 -30.86
C ASP A 486 4.61 5.89 -30.81
N GLY A 487 5.88 6.12 -30.52
CA GLY A 487 6.87 5.04 -30.39
C GLY A 487 6.58 4.09 -29.22
N ILE A 488 6.11 4.62 -28.08
CA ILE A 488 5.71 3.83 -26.92
C ILE A 488 4.42 3.08 -27.25
N ARG A 489 3.45 3.75 -27.84
CA ARG A 489 2.17 3.16 -28.22
C ARG A 489 2.35 2.00 -29.22
N GLN A 490 3.17 2.16 -30.24
CA GLN A 490 3.45 1.11 -31.23
C GLN A 490 4.26 -0.07 -30.66
N ALA A 491 5.13 0.17 -29.69
CA ALA A 491 5.93 -0.88 -29.05
C ALA A 491 5.18 -1.60 -27.91
N SER A 492 4.08 -1.06 -27.43
CA SER A 492 3.40 -1.57 -26.24
C SER A 492 2.81 -2.97 -26.41
N GLY A 493 2.34 -3.32 -27.61
CA GLY A 493 1.81 -4.66 -27.90
C GLY A 493 2.80 -5.77 -27.58
N SER A 494 4.06 -5.62 -28.00
CA SER A 494 5.09 -6.61 -27.65
C SER A 494 5.38 -6.70 -26.15
N VAL A 495 5.29 -5.58 -25.43
CA VAL A 495 5.47 -5.55 -23.97
C VAL A 495 4.30 -6.24 -23.28
N PHE A 496 3.07 -5.98 -23.73
CA PHE A 496 1.88 -6.65 -23.18
C PHE A 496 1.86 -8.13 -23.53
N GLU A 497 2.25 -8.53 -24.75
CA GLU A 497 2.36 -9.92 -25.13
C GLU A 497 3.38 -10.68 -24.26
N GLU A 498 4.58 -10.10 -24.06
CA GLU A 498 5.65 -10.74 -23.27
C GLU A 498 5.27 -10.87 -21.77
N ASN A 499 4.61 -9.87 -21.21
CA ASN A 499 4.35 -9.82 -19.76
C ASN A 499 2.96 -10.33 -19.36
N PHE A 500 1.96 -10.17 -20.21
CA PHE A 500 0.56 -10.46 -19.89
C PHE A 500 -0.12 -11.38 -20.91
N GLY A 501 0.58 -11.78 -21.98
CA GLY A 501 0.03 -12.63 -23.02
C GLY A 501 -1.00 -11.95 -23.93
N ILE A 502 -0.98 -10.62 -24.02
CA ILE A 502 -1.95 -9.80 -24.78
C ILE A 502 -1.22 -9.08 -25.90
N ASP A 503 -1.41 -9.48 -27.17
CA ASP A 503 -0.88 -8.76 -28.34
C ASP A 503 -1.82 -7.60 -28.72
N GLN A 504 -1.76 -6.53 -27.93
CA GLN A 504 -2.55 -5.33 -28.17
C GLN A 504 -1.80 -4.07 -27.73
N ASN A 505 -1.82 -3.03 -28.56
CA ASN A 505 -1.22 -1.74 -28.21
C ASN A 505 -2.13 -0.94 -27.28
N PHE A 506 -1.56 0.09 -26.64
CA PHE A 506 -2.33 1.14 -25.99
C PHE A 506 -3.38 1.73 -26.93
N GLY A 507 -4.47 2.21 -26.36
CA GLY A 507 -5.52 2.94 -27.09
C GLY A 507 -5.01 4.23 -27.74
N GLU A 508 -5.87 4.86 -28.50
CA GLU A 508 -5.55 6.13 -29.16
C GLU A 508 -5.50 7.29 -28.15
N ASN A 509 -4.72 8.33 -28.49
CA ASN A 509 -4.69 9.58 -27.73
C ASN A 509 -5.97 10.39 -27.99
N ARG A 510 -7.03 10.11 -27.26
CA ARG A 510 -8.39 10.70 -27.45
C ARG A 510 -8.45 12.21 -27.27
N PHE A 511 -7.47 12.79 -26.59
CA PHE A 511 -7.38 14.22 -26.30
C PHE A 511 -6.34 14.95 -27.18
N ALA A 512 -5.89 14.32 -28.27
CA ALA A 512 -4.87 14.89 -29.15
C ALA A 512 -5.29 16.24 -29.76
N ASP A 513 -6.57 16.45 -30.01
CA ASP A 513 -7.10 17.70 -30.57
C ASP A 513 -7.01 18.89 -29.60
N HIS A 514 -6.80 18.63 -28.32
CA HIS A 514 -6.59 19.66 -27.28
C HIS A 514 -5.12 20.03 -27.08
N LEU A 515 -4.19 19.29 -27.69
CA LEU A 515 -2.75 19.58 -27.56
C LEU A 515 -2.35 20.82 -28.35
N PRO A 516 -1.31 21.57 -27.89
CA PRO A 516 -0.61 21.37 -26.63
C PRO A 516 -1.19 22.17 -25.45
N ASP A 517 -2.15 23.10 -25.68
CA ASP A 517 -2.39 24.20 -24.74
C ASP A 517 -3.79 24.22 -24.12
N ASP A 518 -4.72 23.36 -24.56
CA ASP A 518 -6.09 23.34 -24.06
C ASP A 518 -6.32 22.28 -22.98
N PHE A 519 -5.56 22.38 -21.88
CA PHE A 519 -5.71 21.47 -20.74
C PHE A 519 -7.10 21.51 -20.12
N GLU A 520 -7.67 22.72 -19.95
CA GLU A 520 -9.00 22.88 -19.34
C GLU A 520 -10.10 22.28 -20.21
N GLY A 521 -10.01 22.42 -21.53
CA GLY A 521 -10.96 21.81 -22.48
C GLY A 521 -10.85 20.28 -22.46
N ALA A 522 -9.63 19.74 -22.50
CA ALA A 522 -9.39 18.31 -22.41
C ALA A 522 -9.91 17.72 -21.09
N LYS A 523 -9.62 18.37 -19.97
CA LYS A 523 -10.05 17.95 -18.66
C LYS A 523 -11.56 18.02 -18.50
N ALA A 524 -12.19 19.09 -18.97
CA ALA A 524 -13.65 19.23 -18.95
C ALA A 524 -14.35 18.14 -19.79
N ALA A 525 -13.77 17.78 -20.93
CA ALA A 525 -14.27 16.68 -21.76
C ALA A 525 -14.15 15.33 -21.05
N TYR A 526 -13.02 15.09 -20.37
CA TYR A 526 -12.84 13.89 -19.56
C TYR A 526 -13.82 13.84 -18.38
N ASP A 527 -13.97 14.93 -17.63
CA ASP A 527 -14.82 15.00 -16.44
C ASP A 527 -16.32 14.83 -16.77
N ALA A 528 -16.73 15.27 -17.97
CA ALA A 528 -18.12 15.16 -18.45
C ALA A 528 -18.55 13.74 -18.83
N GLU A 529 -17.62 12.80 -18.89
CA GLU A 529 -17.98 11.41 -19.16
C GLU A 529 -18.73 10.79 -17.98
N SER A 530 -19.54 9.74 -18.25
CA SER A 530 -20.28 9.02 -17.21
C SER A 530 -19.37 8.54 -16.06
N PRO A 531 -19.77 8.75 -14.81
CA PRO A 531 -18.99 8.30 -13.66
C PRO A 531 -18.90 6.78 -13.53
N VAL A 532 -19.89 6.04 -14.08
CA VAL A 532 -19.90 4.57 -14.07
C VAL A 532 -19.86 4.07 -15.50
N GLN A 533 -18.91 3.23 -15.82
CA GLN A 533 -18.70 2.69 -17.17
C GLN A 533 -18.52 1.17 -17.09
N VAL A 534 -19.19 0.47 -18.01
CA VAL A 534 -19.04 -0.97 -18.17
C VAL A 534 -18.35 -1.26 -19.49
N LEU A 535 -17.27 -2.00 -19.42
CA LEU A 535 -16.52 -2.47 -20.57
C LEU A 535 -16.86 -3.93 -20.81
N VAL A 536 -17.29 -4.27 -22.00
CA VAL A 536 -17.47 -5.64 -22.44
C VAL A 536 -16.55 -5.86 -23.63
N GLU A 537 -15.64 -6.79 -23.48
CA GLU A 537 -14.66 -7.13 -24.49
C GLU A 537 -14.94 -8.54 -24.97
N SER A 538 -15.15 -8.72 -26.26
CA SER A 538 -15.36 -10.04 -26.84
C SER A 538 -14.06 -10.84 -26.86
N GLY A 539 -14.14 -12.14 -26.57
CA GLY A 539 -12.98 -13.02 -26.55
C GLY A 539 -12.25 -13.14 -25.22
N ALA A 540 -12.70 -12.48 -24.17
CA ALA A 540 -12.12 -12.59 -22.82
C ALA A 540 -12.15 -14.02 -22.26
N ASP A 541 -13.15 -14.81 -22.64
CA ASP A 541 -13.30 -16.22 -22.29
C ASP A 541 -12.28 -17.14 -22.94
N THR A 542 -11.73 -16.75 -24.09
CA THR A 542 -10.73 -17.52 -24.83
C THR A 542 -9.30 -17.08 -24.53
N ASN A 543 -9.12 -15.89 -23.97
CA ASN A 543 -7.86 -15.37 -23.52
C ASN A 543 -7.92 -15.05 -22.03
N PRO A 544 -7.38 -15.91 -21.15
CA PRO A 544 -7.51 -15.72 -19.69
C PRO A 544 -6.76 -14.50 -19.14
N VAL A 545 -5.93 -13.84 -19.96
CA VAL A 545 -5.13 -12.69 -19.55
C VAL A 545 -5.66 -11.39 -20.18
N GLY A 546 -6.81 -11.42 -20.85
CA GLY A 546 -7.35 -10.21 -21.41
C GLY A 546 -7.99 -10.36 -22.76
N THR A 547 -8.18 -9.34 -23.29
CA THR A 547 -9.20 -8.93 -24.13
C THR A 547 -8.68 -8.56 -25.48
N THR A 548 -8.99 -9.37 -26.43
CA THR A 548 -8.54 -9.23 -27.82
C THR A 548 -9.69 -8.98 -28.78
N GLY A 549 -10.81 -8.44 -28.31
CA GLY A 549 -11.97 -8.26 -29.14
C GLY A 549 -12.46 -6.84 -29.27
N GLU A 550 -13.61 -6.66 -29.87
CA GLU A 550 -14.27 -5.37 -29.92
C GLU A 550 -14.72 -4.95 -28.53
N ARG A 551 -14.40 -3.71 -28.19
CA ARG A 551 -14.78 -3.09 -26.93
C ARG A 551 -16.14 -2.44 -27.06
N VAL A 552 -17.05 -2.78 -26.18
CA VAL A 552 -18.31 -2.07 -26.01
C VAL A 552 -18.29 -1.38 -24.65
N ARG A 553 -18.47 -0.07 -24.66
CA ARG A 553 -18.58 0.73 -23.44
C ARG A 553 -20.06 1.10 -23.25
N TRP A 554 -20.54 0.88 -22.04
CA TRP A 554 -21.84 1.39 -21.58
C TRP A 554 -21.63 2.42 -20.49
N ASP A 555 -22.30 3.54 -20.65
CA ASP A 555 -22.27 4.64 -19.69
C ASP A 555 -23.56 4.65 -18.89
N PHE A 556 -23.46 4.87 -17.59
CA PHE A 556 -24.58 4.93 -16.66
C PHE A 556 -24.54 6.26 -15.91
N ASP A 557 -25.68 6.93 -15.84
CA ASP A 557 -25.86 8.19 -15.11
C ASP A 557 -25.96 7.99 -13.60
#